data_e9ef15be3fa7ff2daac1e987e4cadcae
#
_entry.id   e9ef15be3fa7ff2daac1e987e4cadcae
#
_cell.length_a   1.000
_cell.length_b   1.000
_cell.length_c   1.000
_cell.angle_alpha   90.00
_cell.angle_beta   90.00
_cell.angle_gamma   90.00
#
_symmetry.space_group_name_H-M   'P 1'
#
loop_
_entity.id
_entity.type
_entity.pdbx_description
1 polymer ?
#
loop_
_entity_poly.entity_id
_entity_poly.type
_entity_poly.pdbx_seq_one_letter_code
_entity_poly.pdbx_strand_id
1 'polypeptide(L)'
;MAQKPGISFRSLRRRKRDTNGIWGHLANEDSFNIGTGPRWGLPAWVLPTVATGALVTLIVLCFQVIDLVDNKFNPNDVVAKARAATFEVSCGGSSGTAVGINVKVPDGYKTAVFSAAHIFDDCKPEDKIDVISSGKTYTGVLFRKDPVGKVKEDELETVADIALIYMRVKLPTLEPAPAGRVGDWVVELGNPLGEVNYATFGIISKITDSEYYMDAPTNPGNSGGPLLDSQARVLGIVSWGRLIPEEDIHPGNKSDVLDMVNGISAAKRLSNACALIYSGSPKCPFDN
;
A
#
# COMPACT_ATOMS: atom_id res chain seq x y z
N MET A 1 -21.58 44.71 -28.08
CA MET A 1 -22.52 43.99 -28.95
C MET A 1 -21.70 43.21 -29.97
N ALA A 2 -21.54 41.90 -29.76
CA ALA A 2 -20.93 41.00 -30.72
C ALA A 2 -21.77 39.75 -30.75
N GLN A 3 -22.35 39.46 -31.89
CA GLN A 3 -23.24 38.32 -32.17
C GLN A 3 -22.46 37.01 -32.20
N LYS A 4 -22.99 35.97 -31.53
CA LYS A 4 -22.55 34.58 -31.67
C LYS A 4 -23.12 34.00 -32.98
N PRO A 5 -22.35 33.19 -33.74
CA PRO A 5 -22.90 32.49 -34.92
C PRO A 5 -23.67 31.22 -34.46
N GLY A 6 -24.88 31.07 -34.93
CA GLY A 6 -25.73 29.91 -34.73
C GLY A 6 -25.26 28.71 -35.55
N ILE A 7 -25.20 27.55 -34.91
CA ILE A 7 -24.93 26.26 -35.55
C ILE A 7 -26.28 25.69 -36.06
N SER A 8 -26.40 25.60 -37.38
CA SER A 8 -27.56 24.99 -38.05
C SER A 8 -27.39 23.45 -38.07
N PHE A 9 -28.30 22.74 -37.41
CA PHE A 9 -28.38 21.28 -37.53
C PHE A 9 -29.10 20.92 -38.86
N ARG A 10 -28.32 20.49 -39.85
CA ARG A 10 -28.87 19.81 -41.04
C ARG A 10 -29.26 18.38 -40.67
N SER A 11 -30.53 18.07 -40.88
CA SER A 11 -31.12 16.75 -40.75
C SER A 11 -30.40 15.71 -41.61
N LEU A 12 -29.73 14.75 -40.98
CA LEU A 12 -29.24 13.56 -41.64
C LEU A 12 -30.41 12.62 -41.94
N ARG A 13 -30.85 12.59 -43.19
CA ARG A 13 -31.74 11.56 -43.68
C ARG A 13 -31.11 10.18 -43.44
N ARG A 14 -31.80 9.35 -42.67
CA ARG A 14 -31.52 7.92 -42.52
C ARG A 14 -31.61 7.26 -43.92
N ARG A 15 -30.51 6.86 -44.50
CA ARG A 15 -30.51 5.86 -45.57
C ARG A 15 -30.89 4.52 -44.93
N LYS A 16 -32.03 3.96 -45.38
CA LYS A 16 -32.33 2.55 -45.18
C LYS A 16 -31.20 1.73 -45.78
N ARG A 17 -30.48 1.00 -44.97
CA ARG A 17 -29.53 -0.02 -45.41
C ARG A 17 -30.36 -1.24 -45.79
N ASP A 18 -30.28 -1.60 -47.08
CA ASP A 18 -30.79 -2.88 -47.55
C ASP A 18 -30.01 -4.00 -46.91
N THR A 19 -30.68 -4.78 -46.08
CA THR A 19 -30.10 -5.92 -45.34
C THR A 19 -30.12 -7.21 -46.17
N ASN A 20 -30.28 -7.14 -47.49
CA ASN A 20 -30.40 -8.33 -48.35
C ASN A 20 -29.09 -8.80 -48.98
N GLY A 21 -27.90 -8.38 -48.50
CA GLY A 21 -26.65 -8.60 -49.21
C GLY A 21 -25.76 -9.70 -48.69
N ILE A 22 -25.88 -10.23 -47.48
CA ILE A 22 -24.87 -11.13 -46.92
C ILE A 22 -25.42 -12.48 -46.43
N TRP A 23 -26.70 -12.62 -46.19
CA TRP A 23 -27.27 -13.88 -45.72
C TRP A 23 -28.16 -14.62 -46.73
N GLY A 24 -28.34 -14.06 -47.95
CA GLY A 24 -29.16 -14.67 -48.99
C GLY A 24 -28.56 -15.90 -49.70
N HIS A 25 -27.33 -16.25 -49.44
CA HIS A 25 -26.68 -17.40 -50.09
C HIS A 25 -26.56 -18.64 -49.18
N LEU A 26 -27.05 -18.61 -47.96
CA LEU A 26 -27.01 -19.79 -47.08
C LEU A 26 -28.36 -20.52 -46.95
N ALA A 27 -29.36 -20.10 -47.71
CA ALA A 27 -30.65 -20.81 -47.80
C ALA A 27 -30.76 -21.54 -49.16
N ASN A 28 -29.74 -22.25 -49.59
CA ASN A 28 -29.94 -23.32 -50.54
C ASN A 28 -30.19 -24.61 -49.73
N GLU A 29 -31.43 -25.06 -49.79
CA GLU A 29 -31.89 -26.38 -49.35
C GLU A 29 -31.19 -27.50 -50.13
N ASP A 30 -29.88 -27.59 -50.06
CA ASP A 30 -29.22 -28.86 -50.32
C ASP A 30 -29.38 -29.70 -49.04
N SER A 31 -30.41 -30.51 -49.04
CA SER A 31 -30.63 -31.60 -48.11
C SER A 31 -29.27 -32.25 -47.84
N PHE A 32 -28.70 -31.96 -46.64
CA PHE A 32 -27.57 -32.68 -46.11
C PHE A 32 -28.09 -34.11 -45.85
N ASN A 33 -27.98 -34.92 -46.90
CA ASN A 33 -28.21 -36.35 -46.77
C ASN A 33 -27.06 -36.93 -45.97
N ILE A 34 -27.25 -36.93 -44.68
CA ILE A 34 -26.33 -37.58 -43.72
C ILE A 34 -26.46 -39.07 -43.99
N GLY A 35 -25.54 -39.55 -44.89
CA GLY A 35 -25.44 -40.95 -45.17
C GLY A 35 -25.47 -41.78 -43.89
N THR A 36 -26.16 -42.90 -43.96
CA THR A 36 -26.26 -43.89 -42.86
C THR A 36 -24.92 -44.59 -42.65
N GLY A 37 -23.88 -43.81 -42.26
CA GLY A 37 -22.66 -44.33 -41.66
C GLY A 37 -22.95 -44.98 -40.32
N PRO A 38 -22.11 -45.88 -39.83
CA PRO A 38 -22.33 -46.53 -38.57
C PRO A 38 -22.62 -45.50 -37.48
N ARG A 39 -23.83 -45.49 -36.95
CA ARG A 39 -24.23 -44.63 -35.83
C ARG A 39 -23.42 -45.08 -34.62
N TRP A 40 -22.28 -44.45 -34.39
CA TRP A 40 -21.64 -44.40 -33.09
C TRP A 40 -22.54 -43.58 -32.18
N GLY A 41 -23.69 -44.12 -31.82
CA GLY A 41 -24.60 -43.48 -30.88
C GLY A 41 -23.93 -43.51 -29.52
N LEU A 42 -23.41 -42.38 -29.10
CA LEU A 42 -23.04 -42.20 -27.69
C LEU A 42 -24.27 -42.58 -26.85
N PRO A 43 -24.11 -43.35 -25.77
CA PRO A 43 -25.20 -43.67 -24.87
C PRO A 43 -25.93 -42.40 -24.42
N ALA A 44 -27.26 -42.44 -24.31
CA ALA A 44 -28.07 -41.24 -24.02
C ALA A 44 -27.68 -40.48 -22.75
N TRP A 45 -26.92 -41.10 -21.85
CA TRP A 45 -26.40 -40.46 -20.65
C TRP A 45 -25.08 -39.68 -20.88
N VAL A 46 -24.35 -39.90 -21.98
CA VAL A 46 -23.05 -39.28 -22.22
C VAL A 46 -23.20 -37.78 -22.51
N LEU A 47 -24.18 -37.38 -23.32
CA LEU A 47 -24.43 -35.96 -23.63
C LEU A 47 -24.78 -35.12 -22.39
N PRO A 48 -25.70 -35.55 -21.49
CA PRO A 48 -25.98 -34.77 -20.29
C PRO A 48 -24.81 -34.77 -19.29
N THR A 49 -24.02 -35.86 -19.19
CA THR A 49 -22.85 -35.87 -18.30
C THR A 49 -21.72 -34.95 -18.80
N VAL A 50 -21.47 -34.92 -20.10
CA VAL A 50 -20.49 -34.01 -20.71
C VAL A 50 -20.96 -32.55 -20.56
N ALA A 51 -22.25 -32.29 -20.81
CA ALA A 51 -22.81 -30.94 -20.64
C ALA A 51 -22.75 -30.44 -19.18
N THR A 52 -23.07 -31.34 -18.21
CA THR A 52 -22.96 -30.98 -16.77
C THR A 52 -21.51 -30.80 -16.36
N GLY A 53 -20.58 -31.63 -16.82
CA GLY A 53 -19.15 -31.46 -16.56
C GLY A 53 -18.61 -30.13 -17.12
N ALA A 54 -18.98 -29.78 -18.36
CA ALA A 54 -18.59 -28.52 -18.98
C ALA A 54 -19.17 -27.30 -18.22
N LEU A 55 -20.43 -27.40 -17.76
CA LEU A 55 -21.05 -26.32 -16.97
C LEU A 55 -20.35 -26.14 -15.61
N VAL A 56 -20.06 -27.24 -14.91
CA VAL A 56 -19.33 -27.17 -13.62
C VAL A 56 -17.93 -26.56 -13.82
N THR A 57 -17.21 -26.99 -14.86
CA THR A 57 -15.90 -26.43 -15.19
C THR A 57 -15.98 -24.93 -15.49
N LEU A 58 -17.00 -24.50 -16.25
CA LEU A 58 -17.21 -23.09 -16.56
C LEU A 58 -17.51 -22.27 -15.29
N ILE A 59 -18.34 -22.80 -14.39
CA ILE A 59 -18.65 -22.16 -13.11
C ILE A 59 -17.38 -22.02 -12.26
N VAL A 60 -16.56 -23.07 -12.14
CA VAL A 60 -15.28 -23.03 -11.40
C VAL A 60 -14.33 -21.99 -12.00
N LEU A 61 -14.22 -21.95 -13.34
CA LEU A 61 -13.41 -20.94 -14.03
C LEU A 61 -13.95 -19.54 -13.80
N CYS A 62 -15.26 -19.35 -13.81
CA CYS A 62 -15.87 -18.04 -13.48
C CYS A 62 -15.54 -17.62 -12.05
N PHE A 63 -15.61 -18.51 -11.06
CA PHE A 63 -15.23 -18.19 -9.70
C PHE A 63 -13.73 -17.86 -9.59
N GLN A 64 -12.85 -18.59 -10.27
CA GLN A 64 -11.41 -18.28 -10.31
C GLN A 64 -11.13 -16.92 -10.97
N VAL A 65 -11.85 -16.58 -12.04
CA VAL A 65 -11.73 -15.26 -12.68
C VAL A 65 -12.29 -14.15 -11.78
N ILE A 66 -13.38 -14.40 -11.07
CA ILE A 66 -13.92 -13.45 -10.09
C ILE A 66 -12.90 -13.21 -8.97
N ASP A 67 -12.32 -14.26 -8.39
CA ASP A 67 -11.27 -14.18 -7.38
C ASP A 67 -10.03 -13.39 -7.89
N LEU A 68 -9.64 -13.60 -9.15
CA LEU A 68 -8.56 -12.86 -9.80
C LEU A 68 -8.90 -11.38 -10.03
N VAL A 69 -10.19 -11.06 -10.23
CA VAL A 69 -10.67 -9.68 -10.44
C VAL A 69 -10.89 -8.97 -9.10
N ASP A 70 -11.40 -9.68 -8.08
CA ASP A 70 -11.65 -9.14 -6.74
C ASP A 70 -10.36 -8.97 -5.92
N ASN A 71 -9.29 -9.71 -6.24
CA ASN A 71 -7.95 -9.53 -5.67
C ASN A 71 -7.19 -8.31 -6.24
N LYS A 72 -7.88 -7.37 -6.87
CA LYS A 72 -7.25 -6.09 -7.25
C LYS A 72 -6.89 -5.30 -6.00
N PHE A 73 -5.66 -4.76 -6.00
CA PHE A 73 -5.22 -3.82 -4.99
C PHE A 73 -6.25 -2.71 -4.81
N ASN A 74 -6.79 -2.60 -3.60
CA ASN A 74 -7.72 -1.56 -3.21
C ASN A 74 -7.13 -0.79 -2.02
N PRO A 75 -6.64 0.44 -2.22
CA PRO A 75 -6.08 1.24 -1.14
C PRO A 75 -7.02 1.44 0.04
N ASN A 76 -8.34 1.51 -0.20
CA ASN A 76 -9.31 1.68 0.87
C ASN A 76 -9.31 0.53 1.87
N ASP A 77 -9.16 -0.71 1.39
CA ASP A 77 -9.14 -1.90 2.25
C ASP A 77 -7.86 -1.94 3.08
N VAL A 78 -6.72 -1.55 2.47
CA VAL A 78 -5.43 -1.42 3.18
C VAL A 78 -5.55 -0.40 4.29
N VAL A 79 -6.06 0.80 3.97
CA VAL A 79 -6.24 1.89 4.95
C VAL A 79 -7.21 1.48 6.07
N ALA A 80 -8.35 0.88 5.73
CA ALA A 80 -9.35 0.46 6.72
C ALA A 80 -8.76 -0.56 7.71
N LYS A 81 -7.97 -1.51 7.21
CA LYS A 81 -7.32 -2.54 8.02
C LYS A 81 -6.20 -1.98 8.91
N ALA A 82 -5.44 -1.02 8.41
CA ALA A 82 -4.23 -0.54 9.08
C ALA A 82 -4.45 0.60 10.07
N ARG A 83 -5.50 1.41 9.89
CA ARG A 83 -5.78 2.58 10.75
C ARG A 83 -5.77 2.29 12.24
N ALA A 84 -6.37 1.19 12.66
CA ALA A 84 -6.47 0.84 14.07
C ALA A 84 -5.10 0.55 14.72
N ALA A 85 -4.10 0.17 13.92
CA ALA A 85 -2.75 -0.15 14.36
C ALA A 85 -1.75 1.00 14.11
N THR A 86 -2.21 2.14 13.58
CA THR A 86 -1.42 3.35 13.39
C THR A 86 -1.73 4.35 14.49
N PHE A 87 -0.71 4.87 15.15
CA PHE A 87 -0.80 5.70 16.35
C PHE A 87 -0.08 7.03 16.15
N GLU A 88 -0.48 8.03 16.89
CA GLU A 88 0.35 9.21 17.12
C GLU A 88 1.27 8.93 18.33
N VAL A 89 2.50 9.42 18.26
CA VAL A 89 3.47 9.34 19.35
C VAL A 89 4.09 10.69 19.63
N SER A 90 4.41 10.94 20.88
CA SER A 90 5.11 12.16 21.27
C SER A 90 6.10 11.93 22.40
N CYS A 91 7.21 12.68 22.35
CA CYS A 91 8.23 12.73 23.37
C CYS A 91 9.05 14.03 23.29
N GLY A 92 9.29 14.68 24.41
CA GLY A 92 10.18 15.87 24.47
C GLY A 92 9.74 17.07 23.63
N GLY A 93 8.45 17.16 23.27
CA GLY A 93 7.92 18.24 22.40
C GLY A 93 7.92 17.87 20.91
N SER A 94 8.56 16.77 20.52
CA SER A 94 8.46 16.20 19.18
C SER A 94 7.28 15.23 19.08
N SER A 95 6.65 15.17 17.90
CA SER A 95 5.55 14.26 17.62
C SER A 95 5.70 13.63 16.23
N GLY A 96 5.05 12.50 16.03
CA GLY A 96 5.03 11.78 14.77
C GLY A 96 4.08 10.60 14.82
N THR A 97 4.32 9.65 13.95
CA THR A 97 3.48 8.46 13.79
C THR A 97 4.22 7.21 14.30
N ALA A 98 3.46 6.19 14.65
CA ALA A 98 3.96 4.86 15.01
C ALA A 98 3.01 3.78 14.55
N VAL A 99 3.49 2.55 14.48
CA VAL A 99 2.69 1.39 14.09
C VAL A 99 2.90 0.22 15.04
N GLY A 100 1.81 -0.44 15.43
CA GLY A 100 1.85 -1.72 16.12
C GLY A 100 2.20 -2.86 15.16
N ILE A 101 3.25 -3.62 15.45
CA ILE A 101 3.66 -4.77 14.63
C ILE A 101 3.57 -6.05 15.47
N ASN A 102 3.03 -7.10 14.84
CA ASN A 102 2.90 -8.41 15.48
C ASN A 102 4.25 -9.13 15.55
N VAL A 103 4.96 -8.90 16.63
CA VAL A 103 6.22 -9.56 16.96
C VAL A 103 6.21 -10.07 18.39
N LYS A 104 7.10 -10.99 18.70
CA LYS A 104 7.27 -11.48 20.07
C LYS A 104 7.74 -10.32 20.96
N VAL A 105 7.06 -10.11 22.06
CA VAL A 105 7.41 -9.11 23.09
C VAL A 105 7.94 -9.78 24.35
N PRO A 106 8.75 -9.08 25.15
CA PRO A 106 9.24 -9.58 26.43
C PRO A 106 8.11 -9.76 27.44
N ASP A 107 8.37 -10.58 28.48
CA ASP A 107 7.42 -10.77 29.58
C ASP A 107 7.02 -9.43 30.22
N GLY A 108 5.74 -9.28 30.55
CA GLY A 108 5.18 -8.06 31.12
C GLY A 108 4.74 -7.01 30.09
N TYR A 109 5.07 -7.19 28.80
CA TYR A 109 4.57 -6.37 27.70
C TYR A 109 3.58 -7.14 26.83
N LYS A 110 2.76 -6.42 26.06
CA LYS A 110 1.68 -7.01 25.25
C LYS A 110 1.71 -6.58 23.78
N THR A 111 2.37 -5.46 23.48
CA THR A 111 2.44 -4.92 22.12
C THR A 111 3.80 -4.27 21.88
N ALA A 112 4.36 -4.50 20.73
CA ALA A 112 5.50 -3.75 20.19
C ALA A 112 4.99 -2.68 19.23
N VAL A 113 5.44 -1.46 19.41
CA VAL A 113 5.13 -0.30 18.59
C VAL A 113 6.45 0.24 18.02
N PHE A 114 6.47 0.44 16.71
CA PHE A 114 7.64 0.94 15.99
C PHE A 114 7.39 2.35 15.50
N SER A 115 8.43 3.16 15.46
CA SER A 115 8.40 4.54 14.99
C SER A 115 9.77 4.93 14.43
N ALA A 116 9.91 6.15 13.91
CA ALA A 116 11.22 6.68 13.52
C ALA A 116 12.00 7.16 14.75
N ALA A 117 13.31 6.89 14.77
CA ALA A 117 14.15 7.19 15.93
C ALA A 117 14.36 8.68 16.15
N HIS A 118 14.42 9.49 15.08
CA HIS A 118 14.64 10.93 15.17
C HIS A 118 13.52 11.68 15.94
N ILE A 119 12.30 11.11 16.01
CA ILE A 119 11.20 11.69 16.81
C ILE A 119 11.56 11.71 18.32
N PHE A 120 12.43 10.80 18.74
CA PHE A 120 12.79 10.59 20.13
C PHE A 120 14.20 11.13 20.47
N ASP A 121 14.73 12.10 19.73
CA ASP A 121 16.09 12.61 19.94
C ASP A 121 16.30 13.14 21.35
N ASP A 122 15.32 13.84 21.90
CA ASP A 122 15.35 14.35 23.27
C ASP A 122 14.99 13.33 24.33
N CYS A 123 14.66 12.08 23.95
CA CYS A 123 14.23 11.03 24.84
C CYS A 123 15.26 9.90 24.91
N LYS A 124 15.35 9.23 26.04
CA LYS A 124 16.30 8.16 26.32
C LYS A 124 15.57 6.82 26.45
N PRO A 125 16.26 5.70 26.24
CA PRO A 125 15.75 4.39 26.63
C PRO A 125 15.22 4.43 28.06
N GLU A 126 14.11 3.73 28.31
CA GLU A 126 13.31 3.67 29.56
C GLU A 126 12.40 4.91 29.79
N ASP A 127 12.49 5.97 28.98
CA ASP A 127 11.53 7.09 29.07
C ASP A 127 10.09 6.64 28.71
N LYS A 128 9.15 7.33 29.32
CA LYS A 128 7.73 7.12 29.05
C LYS A 128 7.34 7.89 27.79
N ILE A 129 6.68 7.18 26.89
CA ILE A 129 6.21 7.70 25.60
C ILE A 129 4.70 7.71 25.59
N ASP A 130 4.12 8.82 25.19
CA ASP A 130 2.69 8.89 24.93
C ASP A 130 2.37 8.30 23.57
N VAL A 131 1.49 7.31 23.56
CA VAL A 131 0.97 6.62 22.36
C VAL A 131 -0.53 6.86 22.30
N ILE A 132 -0.97 7.61 21.29
CA ILE A 132 -2.37 8.01 21.15
C ILE A 132 -3.03 7.13 20.09
N SER A 133 -4.07 6.43 20.49
CA SER A 133 -4.89 5.56 19.63
C SER A 133 -6.35 5.94 19.76
N SER A 134 -6.98 6.33 18.66
CA SER A 134 -8.41 6.70 18.64
C SER A 134 -8.78 7.73 19.71
N GLY A 135 -7.95 8.75 19.89
CA GLY A 135 -8.15 9.83 20.86
C GLY A 135 -7.89 9.44 22.33
N LYS A 136 -7.40 8.24 22.59
CA LYS A 136 -7.02 7.78 23.93
C LYS A 136 -5.52 7.67 24.07
N THR A 137 -4.95 8.30 25.07
CA THR A 137 -3.52 8.23 25.39
C THR A 137 -3.19 7.01 26.23
N TYR A 138 -2.16 6.30 25.84
CA TYR A 138 -1.55 5.19 26.54
C TYR A 138 -0.08 5.50 26.77
N THR A 139 0.48 5.03 27.88
CA THR A 139 1.89 5.18 28.16
C THR A 139 2.66 3.93 27.74
N GLY A 140 3.60 4.10 26.82
CA GLY A 140 4.60 3.13 26.45
C GLY A 140 5.94 3.40 27.12
N VAL A 141 6.91 2.52 26.89
CA VAL A 141 8.29 2.65 27.33
C VAL A 141 9.16 2.59 26.08
N LEU A 142 9.99 3.62 25.87
CA LEU A 142 11.00 3.61 24.81
C LEU A 142 12.05 2.56 25.18
N PHE A 143 12.00 1.43 24.49
CA PHE A 143 12.90 0.32 24.81
C PHE A 143 14.28 0.50 24.18
N ARG A 144 14.30 0.81 22.89
CA ARG A 144 15.52 1.09 22.11
C ARG A 144 15.20 2.05 20.99
N LYS A 145 16.20 2.81 20.62
CA LYS A 145 16.22 3.57 19.37
C LYS A 145 17.61 3.47 18.77
N ASP A 146 17.69 3.61 17.46
CA ASP A 146 18.98 3.80 16.83
C ASP A 146 19.61 5.09 17.37
N PRO A 147 20.95 5.10 17.51
CA PRO A 147 21.65 6.31 17.86
C PRO A 147 21.60 7.27 16.64
N VAL A 148 20.45 7.88 16.44
CA VAL A 148 20.33 9.06 15.58
C VAL A 148 20.77 10.20 16.47
N GLY A 149 22.03 10.60 16.40
CA GLY A 149 22.42 11.92 16.90
C GLY A 149 21.71 13.01 16.09
N LYS A 150 22.06 14.29 16.28
CA LYS A 150 21.62 15.36 15.36
C LYS A 150 22.17 15.08 13.96
N VAL A 151 21.56 14.09 13.29
CA VAL A 151 21.88 13.68 11.93
C VAL A 151 21.32 14.76 11.04
N LYS A 152 22.14 15.32 10.20
CA LYS A 152 21.67 16.21 9.16
C LYS A 152 20.74 15.44 8.24
N GLU A 153 19.80 16.11 7.64
CA GLU A 153 18.77 15.51 6.77
C GLU A 153 19.40 14.68 5.64
N ASP A 154 20.53 15.11 5.11
CA ASP A 154 21.33 14.41 4.10
C ASP A 154 22.02 13.12 4.62
N GLU A 155 22.13 12.96 5.93
CA GLU A 155 22.72 11.79 6.57
C GLU A 155 21.67 10.73 6.99
N LEU A 156 20.36 11.06 6.96
CA LEU A 156 19.28 10.12 7.31
C LEU A 156 19.28 8.85 6.43
N GLU A 157 19.78 8.94 5.22
CA GLU A 157 19.94 7.79 4.32
C GLU A 157 20.85 6.70 4.92
N THR A 158 21.79 7.07 5.76
CA THR A 158 22.87 6.16 6.27
C THR A 158 22.52 5.49 7.60
N VAL A 159 21.51 5.95 8.30
CA VAL A 159 21.11 5.44 9.63
C VAL A 159 19.86 4.58 9.53
N ALA A 160 19.70 3.64 10.45
CA ALA A 160 18.53 2.77 10.46
C ALA A 160 17.25 3.50 10.89
N ASP A 161 17.36 4.59 11.66
CA ASP A 161 16.26 5.49 12.05
C ASP A 161 14.99 4.77 12.53
N ILE A 162 15.13 3.74 13.34
CA ILE A 162 13.98 3.01 13.92
C ILE A 162 14.04 3.08 15.45
N ALA A 163 12.86 3.30 16.06
CA ALA A 163 12.64 3.22 17.48
C ALA A 163 11.64 2.10 17.81
N LEU A 164 11.84 1.45 18.96
CA LEU A 164 10.99 0.40 19.50
C LEU A 164 10.44 0.81 20.86
N ILE A 165 9.12 0.80 20.96
CA ILE A 165 8.35 1.12 22.16
C ILE A 165 7.59 -0.12 22.58
N TYR A 166 7.65 -0.50 23.84
CA TYR A 166 6.84 -1.58 24.39
C TYR A 166 5.66 -1.06 25.20
N MET A 167 4.50 -1.67 24.97
CA MET A 167 3.23 -1.35 25.61
C MET A 167 2.83 -2.47 26.57
N ARG A 168 2.39 -2.11 27.79
CA ARG A 168 1.82 -3.07 28.75
C ARG A 168 0.36 -3.40 28.45
N VAL A 169 -0.28 -2.66 27.57
CA VAL A 169 -1.64 -2.88 27.07
C VAL A 169 -1.62 -3.56 25.71
N LYS A 170 -2.67 -4.31 25.39
CA LYS A 170 -2.85 -4.88 24.06
C LYS A 170 -3.43 -3.79 23.15
N LEU A 171 -2.68 -3.44 22.12
CA LEU A 171 -3.11 -2.57 21.02
C LEU A 171 -3.19 -3.37 19.72
N PRO A 172 -3.93 -2.89 18.72
CA PRO A 172 -3.94 -3.49 17.39
C PRO A 172 -2.54 -3.54 16.79
N THR A 173 -2.28 -4.57 15.99
CA THR A 173 -1.00 -4.79 15.31
C THR A 173 -1.23 -5.26 13.89
N LEU A 174 -0.26 -4.99 13.02
CA LEU A 174 -0.18 -5.50 11.65
C LEU A 174 0.90 -6.58 11.55
N GLU A 175 0.77 -7.44 10.56
CA GLU A 175 1.81 -8.40 10.25
C GLU A 175 2.96 -7.73 9.51
N PRO A 176 4.21 -8.17 9.69
CA PRO A 176 5.31 -7.75 8.85
C PRO A 176 5.13 -8.31 7.42
N ALA A 177 5.51 -7.52 6.42
CA ALA A 177 5.52 -7.95 5.03
C ALA A 177 6.81 -8.68 4.70
N PRO A 178 6.81 -9.59 3.72
CA PRO A 178 8.03 -9.99 3.03
C PRO A 178 8.62 -8.79 2.26
N ALA A 179 9.84 -8.97 1.74
CA ALA A 179 10.49 -7.89 0.98
C ALA A 179 9.63 -7.42 -0.21
N GLY A 180 9.48 -6.11 -0.34
CA GLY A 180 8.83 -5.48 -1.48
C GLY A 180 9.73 -5.47 -2.72
N ARG A 181 9.14 -5.19 -3.89
CA ARG A 181 9.82 -5.08 -5.18
C ARG A 181 9.55 -3.72 -5.81
N VAL A 182 10.47 -3.24 -6.62
CA VAL A 182 10.24 -2.03 -7.43
C VAL A 182 8.98 -2.21 -8.30
N GLY A 183 8.09 -1.22 -8.24
CA GLY A 183 6.79 -1.25 -8.91
C GLY A 183 5.63 -1.80 -8.08
N ASP A 184 5.89 -2.39 -6.91
CA ASP A 184 4.82 -2.81 -6.00
C ASP A 184 4.07 -1.58 -5.46
N TRP A 185 2.73 -1.65 -5.42
CA TRP A 185 1.89 -0.65 -4.81
C TRP A 185 2.09 -0.59 -3.31
N VAL A 186 2.15 0.63 -2.79
CA VAL A 186 2.32 0.89 -1.35
C VAL A 186 1.34 1.95 -0.85
N VAL A 187 0.97 1.82 0.41
CA VAL A 187 0.19 2.81 1.14
C VAL A 187 1.02 3.26 2.34
N GLU A 188 1.13 4.55 2.52
CA GLU A 188 1.66 5.19 3.72
C GLU A 188 0.52 5.67 4.60
N LEU A 189 0.60 5.43 5.90
CA LEU A 189 -0.31 6.01 6.89
C LEU A 189 0.47 6.84 7.89
N GLY A 190 -0.07 8.02 8.23
CA GLY A 190 0.58 8.91 9.18
C GLY A 190 -0.36 9.97 9.75
N ASN A 191 0.25 10.88 10.53
CA ASN A 191 -0.42 12.01 11.16
C ASN A 191 0.27 13.32 10.79
N PRO A 192 0.31 13.68 9.47
CA PRO A 192 1.03 14.85 9.02
C PRO A 192 0.42 16.12 9.58
N LEU A 193 1.26 17.05 10.05
CA LEU A 193 0.85 18.37 10.53
C LEU A 193 -0.28 18.33 11.59
N GLY A 194 -0.42 17.22 12.33
CA GLY A 194 -1.50 17.04 13.31
C GLY A 194 -2.81 16.48 12.72
N GLU A 195 -2.88 16.25 11.41
CA GLU A 195 -4.00 15.56 10.78
C GLU A 195 -3.92 14.05 11.03
N VAL A 196 -4.94 13.50 11.68
CA VAL A 196 -4.91 12.11 12.15
C VAL A 196 -5.33 11.13 11.06
N ASN A 197 -4.59 10.03 10.92
CA ASN A 197 -4.90 8.94 9.98
C ASN A 197 -4.90 9.36 8.50
N TYR A 198 -4.00 10.23 8.11
CA TYR A 198 -3.81 10.61 6.72
C TYR A 198 -3.19 9.45 5.95
N ALA A 199 -3.68 9.21 4.74
CA ALA A 199 -3.20 8.14 3.87
C ALA A 199 -2.71 8.71 2.55
N THR A 200 -1.51 8.33 2.15
CA THR A 200 -0.99 8.53 0.80
C THR A 200 -0.69 7.19 0.15
N PHE A 201 -0.61 7.16 -1.17
CA PHE A 201 -0.30 5.92 -1.84
C PHE A 201 0.56 6.19 -3.09
N GLY A 202 1.34 5.18 -3.46
CA GLY A 202 2.27 5.22 -4.59
C GLY A 202 2.84 3.86 -4.89
N ILE A 203 4.06 3.84 -5.44
CA ILE A 203 4.81 2.62 -5.73
C ILE A 203 6.21 2.67 -5.10
N ILE A 204 6.82 1.51 -4.92
CA ILE A 204 8.25 1.43 -4.63
C ILE A 204 9.02 1.82 -5.89
N SER A 205 9.73 2.95 -5.85
CA SER A 205 10.50 3.49 -6.98
C SER A 205 11.93 2.95 -7.04
N LYS A 206 12.55 2.68 -5.86
CA LYS A 206 13.92 2.17 -5.72
C LYS A 206 14.04 1.41 -4.41
N ILE A 207 14.96 0.45 -4.37
CA ILE A 207 15.28 -0.33 -3.16
C ILE A 207 16.80 -0.26 -2.94
N THR A 208 17.20 -0.01 -1.70
CA THR A 208 18.57 -0.16 -1.22
C THR A 208 18.63 -1.24 -0.14
N ASP A 209 19.80 -1.49 0.42
CA ASP A 209 19.94 -2.44 1.53
C ASP A 209 19.14 -2.02 2.77
N SER A 210 18.97 -0.70 2.99
CA SER A 210 18.34 -0.13 4.17
C SER A 210 16.97 0.49 3.93
N GLU A 211 16.58 0.84 2.69
CA GLU A 211 15.42 1.67 2.41
C GLU A 211 14.59 1.22 1.21
N TYR A 212 13.31 1.53 1.30
CA TYR A 212 12.39 1.64 0.17
C TYR A 212 12.20 3.12 -0.16
N TYR A 213 12.55 3.52 -1.38
CA TYR A 213 12.18 4.82 -1.94
C TYR A 213 10.82 4.69 -2.61
N MET A 214 9.96 5.67 -2.43
CA MET A 214 8.59 5.66 -2.95
C MET A 214 8.20 7.04 -3.49
N ASP A 215 7.19 7.05 -4.34
CA ASP A 215 6.57 8.28 -4.86
C ASP A 215 5.31 8.69 -4.08
N ALA A 216 4.93 7.93 -3.05
CA ALA A 216 3.91 8.33 -2.10
C ALA A 216 4.34 9.63 -1.37
N PRO A 217 3.51 10.69 -1.36
CA PRO A 217 3.86 11.93 -0.69
C PRO A 217 4.00 11.75 0.83
N THR A 218 5.16 12.14 1.37
CA THR A 218 5.46 12.13 2.81
C THR A 218 5.61 13.57 3.30
N ASN A 219 4.97 13.92 4.42
CA ASN A 219 5.03 15.24 5.05
C ASN A 219 5.50 15.11 6.51
N PRO A 220 6.00 16.23 7.12
CA PRO A 220 6.32 16.25 8.55
C PRO A 220 5.17 15.74 9.41
N GLY A 221 5.45 14.77 10.29
CA GLY A 221 4.45 14.04 11.09
C GLY A 221 4.13 12.64 10.55
N ASN A 222 4.40 12.33 9.28
CA ASN A 222 4.32 10.95 8.77
C ASN A 222 5.46 10.07 9.26
N SER A 223 6.59 10.67 9.64
CA SER A 223 7.74 9.95 10.22
C SER A 223 7.30 8.95 11.28
N GLY A 224 7.79 7.72 11.17
CA GLY A 224 7.44 6.61 12.07
C GLY A 224 6.18 5.85 11.67
N GLY A 225 5.41 6.33 10.70
CA GLY A 225 4.25 5.65 10.15
C GLY A 225 4.62 4.40 9.34
N PRO A 226 3.66 3.49 9.12
CA PRO A 226 3.90 2.30 8.32
C PRO A 226 3.90 2.59 6.83
N LEU A 227 4.87 2.03 6.10
CA LEU A 227 4.77 1.75 4.69
C LEU A 227 4.17 0.34 4.53
N LEU A 228 3.04 0.24 3.85
CA LEU A 228 2.23 -0.96 3.77
C LEU A 228 2.20 -1.53 2.35
N ASP A 229 2.18 -2.86 2.27
CA ASP A 229 1.91 -3.57 1.01
C ASP A 229 0.39 -3.65 0.71
N SER A 230 0.04 -4.26 -0.42
CA SER A 230 -1.34 -4.45 -0.88
C SER A 230 -2.22 -5.31 0.06
N GLN A 231 -1.64 -5.98 1.05
CA GLN A 231 -2.33 -6.79 2.04
C GLN A 231 -2.40 -6.12 3.42
N ALA A 232 -2.00 -4.85 3.52
CA ALA A 232 -1.83 -4.09 4.76
C ALA A 232 -0.82 -4.71 5.73
N ARG A 233 0.28 -5.27 5.21
CA ARG A 233 1.41 -5.73 5.99
C ARG A 233 2.51 -4.67 5.95
N VAL A 234 3.29 -4.56 7.02
CA VAL A 234 4.30 -3.51 7.17
C VAL A 234 5.58 -3.90 6.42
N LEU A 235 5.93 -3.15 5.38
CA LEU A 235 7.20 -3.24 4.63
C LEU A 235 8.33 -2.49 5.33
N GLY A 236 8.00 -1.32 5.88
CA GLY A 236 8.99 -0.43 6.47
C GLY A 236 8.37 0.66 7.34
N ILE A 237 9.23 1.47 7.93
CA ILE A 237 8.89 2.62 8.77
C ILE A 237 9.27 3.88 8.02
N VAL A 238 8.30 4.76 7.77
CA VAL A 238 8.52 6.04 7.09
C VAL A 238 9.53 6.88 7.88
N SER A 239 10.52 7.39 7.20
CA SER A 239 11.63 8.14 7.81
C SER A 239 11.72 9.56 7.32
N TRP A 240 11.78 9.78 6.00
CA TRP A 240 12.00 11.10 5.45
C TRP A 240 11.37 11.29 4.06
N GLY A 241 11.17 12.56 3.68
CA GLY A 241 10.85 13.01 2.34
C GLY A 241 11.89 14.02 1.86
N ARG A 242 12.08 14.12 0.55
CA ARG A 242 13.04 15.08 -0.02
C ARG A 242 12.54 16.49 0.14
N LEU A 243 13.39 17.33 0.74
CA LEU A 243 13.20 18.78 0.81
C LEU A 243 14.21 19.45 -0.13
N ILE A 244 13.80 20.50 -0.82
CA ILE A 244 14.69 21.39 -1.57
C ILE A 244 14.39 22.85 -1.23
N PRO A 245 15.40 23.73 -1.28
CA PRO A 245 15.17 25.17 -1.09
C PRO A 245 14.20 25.72 -2.15
N GLU A 246 13.30 26.61 -1.74
CA GLU A 246 12.33 27.25 -2.65
C GLU A 246 13.05 27.98 -3.80
N GLU A 247 14.24 28.53 -3.55
CA GLU A 247 15.05 29.18 -4.58
C GLU A 247 15.47 28.25 -5.73
N ASP A 248 15.58 26.94 -5.48
CA ASP A 248 15.89 25.93 -6.52
C ASP A 248 14.65 25.59 -7.36
N ILE A 249 13.43 25.77 -6.81
CA ILE A 249 12.17 25.58 -7.53
C ILE A 249 11.75 26.87 -8.24
N HIS A 250 11.91 28.00 -7.59
CA HIS A 250 11.54 29.32 -8.07
C HIS A 250 12.74 30.28 -8.05
N PRO A 251 13.65 30.21 -9.07
CA PRO A 251 14.82 31.06 -9.12
C PRO A 251 14.47 32.56 -9.02
N GLY A 252 15.04 33.21 -8.02
CA GLY A 252 14.78 34.64 -7.74
C GLY A 252 13.92 34.91 -6.51
N ASN A 253 13.32 33.89 -5.91
CA ASN A 253 12.67 34.00 -4.61
C ASN A 253 13.68 33.58 -3.52
N LYS A 254 14.21 34.57 -2.79
CA LYS A 254 15.10 34.30 -1.65
C LYS A 254 14.23 34.03 -0.43
N SER A 255 13.93 32.80 -0.18
CA SER A 255 13.19 32.32 0.99
C SER A 255 13.99 31.20 1.66
N ASP A 256 14.03 31.22 2.99
CA ASP A 256 14.55 30.10 3.78
C ASP A 256 13.55 28.94 3.89
N VAL A 257 12.48 28.99 3.11
CA VAL A 257 11.44 27.97 3.08
C VAL A 257 11.92 26.77 2.26
N LEU A 258 11.74 25.60 2.81
CA LEU A 258 11.99 24.34 2.14
C LEU A 258 10.66 23.79 1.61
N ASP A 259 10.62 23.47 0.33
CA ASP A 259 9.47 22.83 -0.29
C ASP A 259 9.68 21.30 -0.36
N MET A 260 8.62 20.57 -0.05
CA MET A 260 8.61 19.11 -0.22
C MET A 260 8.61 18.74 -1.70
N VAL A 261 9.56 17.93 -2.10
CA VAL A 261 9.60 17.35 -3.45
C VAL A 261 8.73 16.10 -3.46
N ASN A 262 7.56 16.22 -4.06
CA ASN A 262 6.71 15.05 -4.26
C ASN A 262 7.40 14.01 -5.17
N GLY A 263 7.26 12.73 -4.78
CA GLY A 263 7.80 11.61 -5.55
C GLY A 263 9.18 11.13 -5.13
N ILE A 264 9.77 11.71 -4.04
CA ILE A 264 10.99 11.19 -3.42
C ILE A 264 10.79 11.15 -1.91
N SER A 265 10.32 10.03 -1.42
CA SER A 265 10.14 9.72 -0.01
C SER A 265 10.81 8.38 0.31
N ALA A 266 11.15 8.14 1.56
CA ALA A 266 11.79 6.91 1.96
C ALA A 266 11.25 6.33 3.27
N ALA A 267 11.17 5.01 3.29
CA ALA A 267 10.88 4.24 4.49
C ALA A 267 12.03 3.26 4.77
N LYS A 268 12.44 3.17 6.02
CA LYS A 268 13.44 2.20 6.49
C LYS A 268 12.86 0.79 6.44
N ARG A 269 13.59 -0.14 5.85
CA ARG A 269 13.16 -1.54 5.78
C ARG A 269 13.06 -2.14 7.18
N LEU A 270 12.06 -3.00 7.42
CA LEU A 270 11.90 -3.65 8.72
C LEU A 270 13.10 -4.51 9.12
N SER A 271 13.88 -5.03 8.15
CA SER A 271 15.13 -5.73 8.46
C SER A 271 16.10 -4.91 9.33
N ASN A 272 16.07 -3.58 9.19
CA ASN A 272 16.87 -2.69 10.04
C ASN A 272 16.47 -2.77 11.52
N ALA A 273 15.21 -3.10 11.82
CA ALA A 273 14.75 -3.28 13.19
C ALA A 273 15.30 -4.55 13.88
N CYS A 274 15.87 -5.47 13.10
CA CYS A 274 16.40 -6.73 13.63
C CYS A 274 17.44 -6.54 14.72
N ALA A 275 18.36 -5.60 14.53
CA ALA A 275 19.39 -5.28 15.50
C ALA A 275 18.79 -4.74 16.82
N LEU A 276 17.66 -4.03 16.75
CA LEU A 276 16.96 -3.49 17.91
C LEU A 276 16.23 -4.56 18.72
N ILE A 277 15.59 -5.51 18.02
CA ILE A 277 14.72 -6.52 18.64
C ILE A 277 15.52 -7.73 19.12
N TYR A 278 16.48 -8.16 18.29
CA TYR A 278 17.14 -9.47 18.41
C TYR A 278 18.65 -9.36 18.61
N SER A 279 19.12 -8.40 19.40
CA SER A 279 20.55 -8.33 19.72
C SER A 279 21.03 -9.69 20.25
N GLY A 280 21.64 -10.49 19.36
CA GLY A 280 22.18 -11.83 19.67
C GLY A 280 21.35 -13.05 19.19
N SER A 281 20.23 -12.86 18.49
CA SER A 281 19.47 -13.99 17.92
C SER A 281 19.81 -14.23 16.43
N PRO A 282 19.98 -15.51 16.00
CA PRO A 282 20.43 -15.83 14.65
C PRO A 282 19.35 -15.73 13.58
N LYS A 283 18.10 -15.41 13.90
CA LYS A 283 16.99 -15.27 12.93
C LYS A 283 16.14 -14.07 13.26
N CYS A 284 16.24 -13.06 12.42
CA CYS A 284 15.28 -11.98 12.39
C CYS A 284 14.02 -12.42 11.65
N PRO A 285 12.80 -12.17 12.20
CA PRO A 285 11.55 -12.53 11.52
C PRO A 285 11.29 -11.67 10.28
N PHE A 286 12.11 -10.65 10.03
CA PHE A 286 11.99 -9.74 8.88
C PHE A 286 13.02 -10.03 7.78
N ASP A 287 13.93 -10.98 8.00
CA ASP A 287 14.88 -11.47 7.00
C ASP A 287 14.24 -12.61 6.21
N ASN A 288 13.56 -12.28 5.13
CA ASN A 288 13.08 -13.22 4.11
C ASN A 288 13.65 -12.85 2.75
#